data_2451152f8367597c05dbd32b028b60eb
#
_entry.id   2451152f8367597c05dbd32b028b60eb
#
_cell.length_a   1.000
_cell.length_b   1.000
_cell.length_c   1.000
_cell.angle_alpha   90.00
_cell.angle_beta   90.00
_cell.angle_gamma   90.00
#
_symmetry.space_group_name_H-M   'P 1'
#
loop_
_entity.id
_entity.type
_entity.pdbx_description
1 polymer ?
#
loop_
_entity_poly.entity_id
_entity_poly.type
_entity_poly.pdbx_seq_one_letter_code
_entity_poly.pdbx_strand_id
1 'polypeptide(L)'
;MKMSKRERIKRSVLIIIIILVACFSIINSRERRAKKQKEKEDIKMVGNYNIDIIKVTNADSKGKNYLISPYNIELALNMLREGADGNTKDEIDKVIGNRTISDVTIKDKLKIANAIFVKNEYKSDVKKDFMNIMKTKYKSDVLYDDFASPKVINNWVKEKTNGMIEKVVDQIDKDYVMGLASALALDVKWATSFECDNTNEEEFTKANNSKMKVEMMHQVYKYDAEYIKNDEVEGIILPYEEENNKNLEFVGLLPKTSVDDYINNLTPDKLNDLFKDKKIASNKLHIILSLPRFTYDYNVKDFIGVLKTMGIKDAFDEDLANFKKMIEIKENVYVGEAVHKTKIELNEMGTKAAAVTYFGMFKATAMLEEDYEEINIKFNKPFVYMIREKNTGEILFFGTVFEPNKWSGTTCSNKD
;
A
#
# COMPACT_ATOMS: atom_id res chain seq x y z
N MET A 1 39.81 24.97 43.20
CA MET A 1 39.62 26.35 42.70
C MET A 1 38.15 26.70 42.76
N LYS A 2 37.77 27.65 43.64
CA LYS A 2 36.34 28.04 43.82
C LYS A 2 35.92 28.92 42.65
N MET A 3 34.90 28.50 41.88
CA MET A 3 34.33 29.31 40.82
C MET A 3 33.87 30.67 41.30
N SER A 4 34.15 31.71 40.48
CA SER A 4 33.73 33.07 40.79
C SER A 4 32.20 33.22 40.77
N LYS A 5 31.67 34.19 41.53
CA LYS A 5 30.23 34.49 41.57
C LYS A 5 29.64 34.75 40.17
N ARG A 6 30.44 35.36 39.28
CA ARG A 6 30.05 35.69 37.91
C ARG A 6 29.94 34.44 37.03
N GLU A 7 30.82 33.45 37.21
CA GLU A 7 30.76 32.16 36.46
C GLU A 7 29.57 31.27 36.90
N ARG A 8 29.24 31.29 38.19
CA ARG A 8 28.04 30.60 38.69
C ARG A 8 26.77 31.18 38.07
N ILE A 9 26.64 32.51 38.00
CA ILE A 9 25.49 33.19 37.39
C ILE A 9 25.41 32.82 35.88
N LYS A 10 26.52 32.86 35.15
CA LYS A 10 26.52 32.48 33.73
C LYS A 10 26.11 31.04 33.50
N ARG A 11 26.56 30.09 34.34
CA ARG A 11 26.13 28.68 34.26
C ARG A 11 24.64 28.51 34.58
N SER A 12 24.14 29.19 35.60
CA SER A 12 22.70 29.12 35.95
C SER A 12 21.84 29.68 34.81
N VAL A 13 22.23 30.80 34.18
CA VAL A 13 21.53 31.36 33.02
C VAL A 13 21.56 30.41 31.82
N LEU A 14 22.71 29.80 31.57
CA LEU A 14 22.83 28.81 30.47
C LEU A 14 21.93 27.59 30.68
N ILE A 15 21.86 27.05 31.90
CA ILE A 15 20.99 25.93 32.25
C ILE A 15 19.52 26.31 32.08
N ILE A 16 19.12 27.51 32.51
CA ILE A 16 17.74 28.00 32.34
C ILE A 16 17.39 28.09 30.83
N ILE A 17 18.30 28.61 29.98
CA ILE A 17 18.08 28.70 28.53
C ILE A 17 17.92 27.29 27.94
N ILE A 18 18.76 26.33 28.31
CA ILE A 18 18.65 24.93 27.81
C ILE A 18 17.32 24.32 28.22
N ILE A 19 16.87 24.52 29.47
CA ILE A 19 15.56 24.03 29.94
C ILE A 19 14.43 24.68 29.15
N LEU A 20 14.48 25.99 28.90
CA LEU A 20 13.46 26.70 28.12
C LEU A 20 13.38 26.22 26.69
N VAL A 21 14.53 25.99 26.03
CA VAL A 21 14.58 25.42 24.65
C VAL A 21 14.04 24.00 24.62
N ALA A 22 14.36 23.17 25.62
CA ALA A 22 13.82 21.81 25.72
C ALA A 22 12.29 21.82 25.95
N CYS A 23 11.80 22.68 26.86
CA CYS A 23 10.36 22.83 27.09
C CYS A 23 9.63 23.34 25.85
N PHE A 24 10.19 24.33 25.13
CA PHE A 24 9.61 24.83 23.89
C PHE A 24 9.57 23.75 22.79
N SER A 25 10.62 22.94 22.67
CA SER A 25 10.66 21.81 21.74
C SER A 25 9.59 20.74 22.07
N ILE A 26 9.39 20.44 23.37
CA ILE A 26 8.37 19.48 23.83
C ILE A 26 6.96 20.03 23.56
N ILE A 27 6.72 21.32 23.84
CA ILE A 27 5.42 21.97 23.58
C ILE A 27 5.11 21.92 22.08
N ASN A 28 6.04 22.35 21.23
CA ASN A 28 5.86 22.31 19.78
C ASN A 28 5.62 20.88 19.26
N SER A 29 6.28 19.89 19.83
CA SER A 29 6.06 18.48 19.44
C SER A 29 4.66 17.96 19.85
N ARG A 30 4.19 18.39 21.05
CA ARG A 30 2.83 18.07 21.52
C ARG A 30 1.76 18.74 20.66
N GLU A 31 1.93 20.02 20.34
CA GLU A 31 1.00 20.74 19.47
C GLU A 31 0.93 20.15 18.07
N ARG A 32 2.09 19.78 17.49
CA ARG A 32 2.12 19.08 16.19
C ARG A 32 1.41 17.74 16.24
N ARG A 33 1.58 16.96 17.32
CA ARG A 33 0.89 15.69 17.53
C ARG A 33 -0.61 15.90 17.69
N ALA A 34 -1.03 16.86 18.51
CA ALA A 34 -2.44 17.20 18.73
C ALA A 34 -3.11 17.68 17.45
N LYS A 35 -2.43 18.54 16.64
CA LYS A 35 -2.91 18.99 15.33
C LYS A 35 -3.07 17.82 14.36
N LYS A 36 -2.07 16.92 14.29
CA LYS A 36 -2.10 15.73 13.44
C LYS A 36 -3.22 14.76 13.88
N GLN A 37 -3.46 14.64 15.18
CA GLN A 37 -4.54 13.82 15.72
C GLN A 37 -5.92 14.40 15.41
N LYS A 38 -6.08 15.74 15.53
CA LYS A 38 -7.30 16.43 15.17
C LYS A 38 -7.57 16.34 13.66
N GLU A 39 -6.55 16.50 12.80
CA GLU A 39 -6.68 16.28 11.35
C GLU A 39 -7.12 14.84 11.02
N LYS A 40 -6.69 13.83 11.79
CA LYS A 40 -7.17 12.44 11.65
C LYS A 40 -8.63 12.28 12.12
N GLU A 41 -9.03 12.96 13.19
CA GLU A 41 -10.41 12.91 13.72
C GLU A 41 -11.42 13.63 12.81
N ASP A 42 -10.97 14.61 12.03
CA ASP A 42 -11.80 15.35 11.08
C ASP A 42 -12.02 14.63 9.73
N ILE A 43 -11.40 13.44 9.52
CA ILE A 43 -11.58 12.64 8.30
C ILE A 43 -13.01 12.10 8.26
N LYS A 44 -13.77 12.53 7.25
CA LYS A 44 -15.11 12.04 7.03
C LYS A 44 -15.09 10.61 6.50
N MET A 45 -15.39 9.65 7.38
CA MET A 45 -15.59 8.25 6.99
C MET A 45 -16.86 8.11 6.16
N VAL A 46 -16.79 7.31 5.10
CA VAL A 46 -17.90 7.10 4.16
C VAL A 46 -18.52 5.71 4.27
N GLY A 47 -18.10 4.92 5.27
CA GLY A 47 -18.62 3.58 5.51
C GLY A 47 -18.21 2.57 4.43
N ASN A 48 -17.14 2.87 3.72
CA ASN A 48 -16.53 1.97 2.74
C ASN A 48 -15.06 1.77 3.11
N TYR A 49 -14.74 0.58 3.55
CA TYR A 49 -13.42 0.21 4.05
C TYR A 49 -12.28 0.68 3.15
N ASN A 50 -12.37 0.42 1.83
CA ASN A 50 -11.31 0.79 0.88
C ASN A 50 -11.06 2.30 0.84
N ILE A 51 -12.13 3.09 0.82
CA ILE A 51 -12.04 4.56 0.80
C ILE A 51 -11.53 5.09 2.13
N ASP A 52 -12.01 4.53 3.23
CA ASP A 52 -11.64 4.99 4.57
C ASP A 52 -10.16 4.71 4.87
N ILE A 53 -9.66 3.51 4.58
CA ILE A 53 -8.23 3.19 4.79
C ILE A 53 -7.31 4.03 3.89
N ILE A 54 -7.71 4.30 2.64
CA ILE A 54 -6.97 5.17 1.71
C ILE A 54 -6.88 6.60 2.29
N LYS A 55 -7.99 7.18 2.73
CA LYS A 55 -8.03 8.54 3.29
C LYS A 55 -7.21 8.68 4.56
N VAL A 56 -7.35 7.74 5.50
CA VAL A 56 -6.61 7.79 6.77
C VAL A 56 -5.11 7.68 6.53
N THR A 57 -4.70 6.77 5.64
CA THR A 57 -3.28 6.64 5.28
C THR A 57 -2.76 7.87 4.55
N ASN A 58 -3.53 8.45 3.63
CA ASN A 58 -3.16 9.69 2.95
C ASN A 58 -2.92 10.84 3.93
N ALA A 59 -3.79 11.00 4.93
CA ALA A 59 -3.63 12.04 5.95
C ALA A 59 -2.34 11.88 6.77
N ASP A 60 -1.90 10.62 7.00
CA ASP A 60 -0.61 10.34 7.68
C ASP A 60 0.60 10.59 6.78
N SER A 61 0.45 10.47 5.46
CA SER A 61 1.53 10.51 4.45
C SER A 61 1.46 11.73 3.53
N LYS A 62 0.66 12.72 3.86
CA LYS A 62 0.35 13.91 3.04
C LYS A 62 1.57 14.46 2.29
N GLY A 63 1.42 14.62 0.96
CA GLY A 63 2.45 15.16 0.08
C GLY A 63 3.63 14.24 -0.17
N LYS A 64 3.51 12.93 0.09
CA LYS A 64 4.60 11.94 -0.09
C LYS A 64 4.11 10.71 -0.82
N ASN A 65 5.05 9.99 -1.43
CA ASN A 65 4.76 8.65 -1.92
C ASN A 65 4.30 7.77 -0.77
N TYR A 66 3.20 7.07 -0.97
CA TYR A 66 2.80 5.96 -0.11
C TYR A 66 2.20 4.84 -0.94
N LEU A 67 2.17 3.66 -0.36
CA LEU A 67 1.61 2.46 -0.96
C LEU A 67 0.97 1.61 0.13
N ILE A 68 -0.28 1.26 -0.04
CA ILE A 68 -0.97 0.30 0.82
C ILE A 68 -1.62 -0.79 -0.01
N SER A 69 -1.89 -1.91 0.63
CA SER A 69 -2.75 -2.95 0.08
C SER A 69 -4.03 -3.03 0.90
N PRO A 70 -5.12 -2.34 0.48
CA PRO A 70 -6.40 -2.43 1.18
C PRO A 70 -6.87 -3.88 1.31
N TYR A 71 -6.77 -4.67 0.24
CA TYR A 71 -7.11 -6.08 0.24
C TYR A 71 -6.35 -6.88 1.32
N ASN A 72 -5.03 -6.71 1.42
CA ASN A 72 -4.21 -7.47 2.36
C ASN A 72 -4.48 -7.07 3.82
N ILE A 73 -4.70 -5.78 4.08
CA ILE A 73 -5.08 -5.27 5.40
C ILE A 73 -6.44 -5.83 5.81
N GLU A 74 -7.43 -5.83 4.91
CA GLU A 74 -8.76 -6.38 5.19
C GLU A 74 -8.70 -7.88 5.47
N LEU A 75 -7.88 -8.62 4.75
CA LEU A 75 -7.67 -10.05 4.99
C LEU A 75 -7.09 -10.30 6.38
N ALA A 76 -6.07 -9.54 6.80
CA ALA A 76 -5.49 -9.64 8.13
C ALA A 76 -6.50 -9.27 9.24
N LEU A 77 -7.31 -8.21 9.04
CA LEU A 77 -8.38 -7.84 9.96
C LEU A 77 -9.47 -8.91 10.06
N ASN A 78 -9.82 -9.58 8.96
CA ASN A 78 -10.75 -10.71 8.99
C ASN A 78 -10.18 -11.90 9.79
N MET A 79 -8.88 -12.19 9.65
CA MET A 79 -8.23 -13.23 10.47
C MET A 79 -8.27 -12.86 11.97
N LEU A 80 -7.97 -11.61 12.30
CA LEU A 80 -8.02 -11.10 13.67
C LEU A 80 -9.44 -11.17 14.25
N ARG A 81 -10.45 -10.83 13.45
CA ARG A 81 -11.88 -10.89 13.80
C ARG A 81 -12.34 -12.28 14.23
N GLU A 82 -11.84 -13.34 13.58
CA GLU A 82 -12.21 -14.74 13.94
C GLU A 82 -11.80 -15.11 15.37
N GLY A 83 -10.74 -14.47 15.88
CA GLY A 83 -10.27 -14.65 17.26
C GLY A 83 -10.87 -13.70 18.29
N ALA A 84 -11.53 -12.65 17.81
CA ALA A 84 -12.11 -11.60 18.64
C ALA A 84 -13.52 -11.95 19.12
N ASP A 85 -13.93 -11.35 20.27
CA ASP A 85 -15.28 -11.45 20.82
C ASP A 85 -15.74 -10.11 21.41
N GLY A 86 -17.04 -9.96 21.68
CA GLY A 86 -17.64 -8.75 22.25
C GLY A 86 -17.29 -7.49 21.46
N ASN A 87 -17.02 -6.36 22.17
CA ASN A 87 -16.78 -5.06 21.54
C ASN A 87 -15.56 -5.05 20.62
N THR A 88 -14.49 -5.79 20.94
CA THR A 88 -13.32 -5.93 20.06
C THR A 88 -13.71 -6.45 18.66
N LYS A 89 -14.60 -7.46 18.61
CA LYS A 89 -15.13 -8.00 17.36
C LYS A 89 -16.05 -6.99 16.67
N ASP A 90 -16.94 -6.33 17.43
CA ASP A 90 -17.92 -5.39 16.90
C ASP A 90 -17.24 -4.17 16.25
N GLU A 91 -16.14 -3.68 16.81
CA GLU A 91 -15.32 -2.60 16.21
C GLU A 91 -14.72 -3.04 14.89
N ILE A 92 -14.16 -4.25 14.80
CA ILE A 92 -13.60 -4.78 13.56
C ILE A 92 -14.71 -4.95 12.52
N ASP A 93 -15.85 -5.57 12.89
CA ASP A 93 -17.01 -5.76 12.00
C ASP A 93 -17.54 -4.43 11.45
N LYS A 94 -17.51 -3.37 12.26
CA LYS A 94 -17.95 -2.03 11.86
C LYS A 94 -17.03 -1.40 10.80
N VAL A 95 -15.73 -1.68 10.89
CA VAL A 95 -14.72 -1.13 9.98
C VAL A 95 -14.70 -1.89 8.66
N ILE A 96 -14.62 -3.21 8.68
CA ILE A 96 -14.50 -4.02 7.46
C ILE A 96 -15.86 -4.40 6.84
N GLY A 97 -16.97 -4.26 7.59
CA GLY A 97 -18.30 -4.66 7.15
C GLY A 97 -18.48 -6.18 7.08
N ASN A 98 -19.62 -6.60 6.54
CA ASN A 98 -20.00 -8.03 6.40
C ASN A 98 -19.80 -8.54 4.97
N ARG A 99 -18.85 -8.02 4.22
CA ARG A 99 -18.61 -8.51 2.87
C ARG A 99 -17.71 -9.75 2.88
N THR A 100 -17.88 -10.58 1.88
CA THR A 100 -16.95 -11.69 1.60
C THR A 100 -15.83 -11.17 0.72
N ILE A 101 -14.58 -11.35 1.15
CA ILE A 101 -13.40 -11.03 0.34
C ILE A 101 -13.31 -12.04 -0.79
N SER A 102 -13.17 -11.57 -2.02
CA SER A 102 -13.03 -12.41 -3.20
C SER A 102 -11.63 -13.05 -3.26
N ASP A 103 -11.53 -14.30 -3.68
CA ASP A 103 -10.22 -14.92 -3.96
C ASP A 103 -9.67 -14.37 -5.29
N VAL A 104 -8.64 -13.57 -5.21
CA VAL A 104 -7.96 -12.95 -6.35
C VAL A 104 -6.63 -13.62 -6.69
N THR A 105 -6.28 -14.74 -6.03
CA THR A 105 -5.01 -15.45 -6.23
C THR A 105 -4.83 -15.87 -7.69
N ILE A 106 -3.66 -15.57 -8.25
CA ILE A 106 -3.21 -16.05 -9.55
C ILE A 106 -1.92 -16.83 -9.34
N LYS A 107 -1.93 -18.09 -9.77
CA LYS A 107 -0.77 -18.99 -9.56
C LYS A 107 0.51 -18.32 -10.10
N ASP A 108 1.55 -18.31 -9.28
CA ASP A 108 2.89 -17.78 -9.56
C ASP A 108 2.97 -16.26 -9.83
N LYS A 109 1.84 -15.56 -10.08
CA LYS A 109 1.78 -14.12 -10.41
C LYS A 109 1.26 -13.23 -9.27
N LEU A 110 0.15 -13.63 -8.63
CA LEU A 110 -0.40 -12.96 -7.45
C LEU A 110 -0.51 -13.95 -6.31
N LYS A 111 0.44 -13.88 -5.40
CA LYS A 111 0.52 -14.76 -4.23
C LYS A 111 -0.01 -14.06 -3.00
N ILE A 112 -0.94 -14.71 -2.34
CA ILE A 112 -1.45 -14.30 -1.05
C ILE A 112 -1.10 -15.43 -0.09
N ALA A 113 -0.37 -15.11 0.96
CA ALA A 113 0.03 -16.06 1.98
C ALA A 113 -0.33 -15.53 3.36
N ASN A 114 -0.90 -16.39 4.18
CA ASN A 114 -1.28 -16.08 5.55
C ASN A 114 -0.53 -16.97 6.51
N ALA A 115 -0.20 -16.47 7.69
CA ALA A 115 0.45 -17.26 8.73
C ALA A 115 -0.06 -16.91 10.12
N ILE A 116 0.06 -17.90 11.00
CA ILE A 116 -0.01 -17.75 12.44
C ILE A 116 1.35 -18.11 13.00
N PHE A 117 1.92 -17.23 13.78
CA PHE A 117 3.13 -17.43 14.55
C PHE A 117 2.73 -17.59 16.01
N VAL A 118 3.05 -18.73 16.61
CA VAL A 118 2.67 -19.03 18.00
C VAL A 118 3.91 -19.38 18.81
N LYS A 119 4.14 -18.68 19.92
CA LYS A 119 5.22 -18.99 20.83
C LYS A 119 5.03 -20.40 21.42
N ASN A 120 6.09 -21.20 21.46
CA ASN A 120 6.03 -22.61 21.84
C ASN A 120 5.32 -22.85 23.17
N GLU A 121 5.52 -21.98 24.18
CA GLU A 121 4.89 -22.09 25.48
C GLU A 121 3.36 -22.01 25.47
N TYR A 122 2.77 -21.29 24.49
CA TYR A 122 1.30 -21.11 24.36
C TYR A 122 0.65 -22.06 23.33
N LYS A 123 1.40 -23.00 22.78
CA LYS A 123 0.91 -23.90 21.72
C LYS A 123 -0.35 -24.67 22.12
N SER A 124 -0.46 -25.10 23.37
CA SER A 124 -1.63 -25.84 23.89
C SER A 124 -2.85 -24.96 24.18
N ASP A 125 -2.65 -23.65 24.34
CA ASP A 125 -3.67 -22.72 24.82
C ASP A 125 -4.42 -22.08 23.65
N VAL A 126 -3.91 -22.19 22.42
CA VAL A 126 -4.59 -21.70 21.21
C VAL A 126 -5.81 -22.56 20.93
N LYS A 127 -6.97 -21.94 20.75
CA LYS A 127 -8.26 -22.63 20.51
C LYS A 127 -8.22 -23.44 19.21
N LYS A 128 -8.65 -24.71 19.29
CA LYS A 128 -8.70 -25.61 18.15
C LYS A 128 -9.61 -25.12 17.03
N ASP A 129 -10.74 -24.50 17.37
CA ASP A 129 -11.69 -23.96 16.39
C ASP A 129 -11.07 -22.78 15.62
N PHE A 130 -10.39 -21.87 16.32
CA PHE A 130 -9.63 -20.78 15.66
C PHE A 130 -8.58 -21.34 14.71
N MET A 131 -7.78 -22.29 15.16
CA MET A 131 -6.75 -22.93 14.32
C MET A 131 -7.35 -23.63 13.10
N ASN A 132 -8.51 -24.28 13.25
CA ASN A 132 -9.21 -24.92 12.13
C ASN A 132 -9.68 -23.88 11.11
N ILE A 133 -10.30 -22.77 11.55
CA ILE A 133 -10.72 -21.66 10.67
C ILE A 133 -9.50 -21.10 9.90
N MET A 134 -8.39 -20.83 10.59
CA MET A 134 -7.18 -20.32 9.96
C MET A 134 -6.65 -21.25 8.87
N LYS A 135 -6.63 -22.56 9.11
CA LYS A 135 -6.16 -23.56 8.14
C LYS A 135 -7.11 -23.75 6.96
N THR A 136 -8.42 -23.83 7.24
CA THR A 136 -9.41 -24.19 6.20
C THR A 136 -9.89 -23.00 5.39
N LYS A 137 -10.22 -21.87 6.05
CA LYS A 137 -10.75 -20.67 5.40
C LYS A 137 -9.63 -19.78 4.85
N TYR A 138 -8.58 -19.56 5.65
CA TYR A 138 -7.50 -18.63 5.28
C TYR A 138 -6.26 -19.34 4.72
N LYS A 139 -6.22 -20.67 4.69
CA LYS A 139 -5.09 -21.48 4.22
C LYS A 139 -3.77 -21.04 4.86
N SER A 140 -3.83 -20.66 6.15
CA SER A 140 -2.70 -20.09 6.86
C SER A 140 -1.64 -21.14 7.18
N ASP A 141 -0.38 -20.79 6.99
CA ASP A 141 0.75 -21.51 7.58
C ASP A 141 0.72 -21.37 9.10
N VAL A 142 1.17 -22.36 9.83
CA VAL A 142 1.27 -22.32 11.28
C VAL A 142 2.71 -22.61 11.69
N LEU A 143 3.34 -21.59 12.28
CA LEU A 143 4.74 -21.66 12.68
C LEU A 143 4.85 -21.53 14.20
N TYR A 144 5.66 -22.39 14.78
CA TYR A 144 5.95 -22.42 16.21
C TYR A 144 7.43 -22.14 16.42
N ASP A 145 7.75 -21.24 17.35
CA ASP A 145 9.11 -20.86 17.71
C ASP A 145 9.12 -20.24 19.11
N ASP A 146 10.27 -20.09 19.71
CA ASP A 146 10.42 -19.36 20.98
C ASP A 146 10.55 -17.84 20.76
N PHE A 147 10.67 -17.43 19.50
CA PHE A 147 10.77 -16.05 19.05
C PHE A 147 11.84 -15.22 19.78
N ALA A 148 12.98 -15.87 20.11
CA ALA A 148 14.16 -15.17 20.64
C ALA A 148 14.72 -14.13 19.65
N SER A 149 14.29 -14.18 18.39
CA SER A 149 14.64 -13.23 17.34
C SER A 149 13.54 -13.17 16.26
N PRO A 150 13.45 -12.09 15.45
CA PRO A 150 12.44 -11.96 14.41
C PRO A 150 12.69 -12.82 13.15
N LYS A 151 13.69 -13.72 13.16
CA LYS A 151 14.13 -14.46 11.97
C LYS A 151 13.01 -15.30 11.35
N VAL A 152 12.23 -16.01 12.16
CA VAL A 152 11.16 -16.89 11.66
C VAL A 152 10.11 -16.08 10.89
N ILE A 153 9.67 -14.96 11.45
CA ILE A 153 8.68 -14.05 10.82
C ILE A 153 9.27 -13.44 9.54
N ASN A 154 10.47 -12.86 9.62
CA ASN A 154 11.08 -12.19 8.47
C ASN A 154 11.41 -13.15 7.34
N ASN A 155 11.90 -14.37 7.65
CA ASN A 155 12.18 -15.38 6.63
C ASN A 155 10.90 -15.84 5.93
N TRP A 156 9.81 -16.05 6.69
CA TRP A 156 8.52 -16.39 6.10
C TRP A 156 8.02 -15.29 5.14
N VAL A 157 8.04 -14.04 5.58
CA VAL A 157 7.62 -12.90 4.72
C VAL A 157 8.51 -12.80 3.48
N LYS A 158 9.83 -12.90 3.62
CA LYS A 158 10.77 -12.87 2.50
C LYS A 158 10.48 -13.97 1.48
N GLU A 159 10.25 -15.20 1.94
CA GLU A 159 9.90 -16.34 1.08
C GLU A 159 8.56 -16.09 0.35
N LYS A 160 7.51 -15.71 1.09
CA LYS A 160 6.18 -15.54 0.52
C LYS A 160 6.05 -14.33 -0.40
N THR A 161 6.93 -13.35 -0.26
CA THR A 161 6.98 -12.16 -1.14
C THR A 161 8.06 -12.27 -2.23
N ASN A 162 8.60 -13.46 -2.50
CA ASN A 162 9.68 -13.67 -3.49
C ASN A 162 10.88 -12.72 -3.27
N GLY A 163 11.20 -12.41 -2.01
CA GLY A 163 12.28 -11.50 -1.64
C GLY A 163 11.96 -10.01 -1.78
N MET A 164 10.73 -9.64 -2.17
CA MET A 164 10.34 -8.22 -2.28
C MET A 164 10.38 -7.50 -0.94
N ILE A 165 9.95 -8.18 0.12
CA ILE A 165 9.98 -7.66 1.49
C ILE A 165 10.95 -8.53 2.28
N GLU A 166 12.10 -7.98 2.62
CA GLU A 166 13.13 -8.72 3.33
C GLU A 166 12.91 -8.78 4.85
N LYS A 167 12.25 -7.74 5.39
CA LYS A 167 12.10 -7.59 6.82
C LYS A 167 10.85 -6.76 7.15
N VAL A 168 10.04 -7.25 8.09
CA VAL A 168 8.83 -6.57 8.61
C VAL A 168 8.93 -6.25 10.09
N VAL A 169 9.66 -7.05 10.88
CA VAL A 169 9.83 -6.91 12.33
C VAL A 169 11.30 -6.73 12.65
N ASP A 170 11.63 -5.73 13.47
CA ASP A 170 13.00 -5.44 13.89
C ASP A 170 13.40 -6.24 15.12
N GLN A 171 12.49 -6.37 16.07
CA GLN A 171 12.67 -7.11 17.33
C GLN A 171 11.33 -7.71 17.76
N ILE A 172 11.38 -8.74 18.58
CA ILE A 172 10.19 -9.36 19.19
C ILE A 172 10.17 -8.95 20.65
N ASP A 173 9.01 -8.49 21.12
CA ASP A 173 8.82 -8.20 22.53
C ASP A 173 8.88 -9.51 23.35
N LYS A 174 9.39 -9.42 24.59
CA LYS A 174 9.49 -10.57 25.49
C LYS A 174 8.11 -11.18 25.85
N ASP A 175 7.10 -10.32 25.88
CA ASP A 175 5.73 -10.68 26.22
C ASP A 175 4.91 -11.13 24.99
N TYR A 176 5.58 -11.36 23.84
CA TYR A 176 4.98 -11.90 22.62
C TYR A 176 4.33 -13.26 22.88
N VAL A 177 3.07 -13.40 22.50
CA VAL A 177 2.27 -14.61 22.63
C VAL A 177 2.09 -15.27 21.25
N MET A 178 1.52 -14.52 20.32
CA MET A 178 1.29 -14.97 18.96
C MET A 178 1.11 -13.78 18.00
N GLY A 179 1.26 -14.03 16.71
CA GLY A 179 1.05 -13.04 15.65
C GLY A 179 0.31 -13.62 14.46
N LEU A 180 -0.35 -12.74 13.73
CA LEU A 180 -0.97 -13.02 12.45
C LEU A 180 -0.26 -12.21 11.38
N ALA A 181 -0.01 -12.83 10.23
CA ALA A 181 0.54 -12.13 9.08
C ALA A 181 -0.25 -12.47 7.83
N SER A 182 -0.40 -11.48 6.97
CA SER A 182 -0.82 -11.66 5.59
C SER A 182 0.19 -10.97 4.69
N ALA A 183 0.71 -11.71 3.71
CA ALA A 183 1.68 -11.22 2.75
C ALA A 183 1.08 -11.29 1.34
N LEU A 184 1.31 -10.25 0.54
CA LEU A 184 0.88 -10.18 -0.84
C LEU A 184 2.09 -9.85 -1.72
N ALA A 185 2.32 -10.67 -2.74
CA ALA A 185 3.34 -10.44 -3.76
C ALA A 185 2.70 -10.48 -5.14
N LEU A 186 3.00 -9.47 -5.94
CA LEU A 186 2.53 -9.32 -7.31
C LEU A 186 3.72 -9.36 -8.27
N ASP A 187 3.62 -10.20 -9.31
CA ASP A 187 4.58 -10.28 -10.40
C ASP A 187 3.81 -10.53 -11.70
N VAL A 188 3.40 -9.44 -12.35
CA VAL A 188 2.52 -9.48 -13.52
C VAL A 188 3.06 -8.62 -14.65
N LYS A 189 2.89 -9.09 -15.87
CA LYS A 189 3.27 -8.38 -17.09
C LYS A 189 2.10 -7.58 -17.64
N TRP A 190 2.41 -6.47 -18.30
CA TRP A 190 1.42 -5.74 -19.10
C TRP A 190 0.87 -6.66 -20.20
N ALA A 191 -0.40 -6.52 -20.54
CA ALA A 191 -0.96 -7.16 -21.76
C ALA A 191 -0.25 -6.64 -23.02
N THR A 192 0.10 -5.35 -23.02
CA THR A 192 0.95 -4.72 -24.03
C THR A 192 2.07 -3.97 -23.30
N SER A 193 3.30 -4.53 -23.35
CA SER A 193 4.50 -3.97 -22.70
C SER A 193 4.96 -2.68 -23.39
N PHE A 194 5.66 -1.82 -22.64
CA PHE A 194 6.40 -0.70 -23.21
C PHE A 194 7.66 -1.23 -23.91
N GLU A 195 8.07 -0.57 -25.00
CA GLU A 195 9.33 -0.87 -25.65
C GLU A 195 10.49 -0.21 -24.90
N CYS A 196 11.55 -0.98 -24.63
CA CYS A 196 12.69 -0.53 -23.85
C CYS A 196 13.37 0.70 -24.46
N ASP A 197 13.48 0.74 -25.78
CA ASP A 197 14.14 1.85 -26.53
C ASP A 197 13.30 3.14 -26.49
N ASN A 198 12.04 3.07 -26.06
CA ASN A 198 11.14 4.21 -25.92
C ASN A 198 11.11 4.76 -24.47
N THR A 199 12.05 4.38 -23.60
CA THR A 199 12.21 4.98 -22.28
C THR A 199 13.32 6.03 -22.30
N ASN A 200 12.96 7.27 -22.00
CA ASN A 200 13.86 8.43 -22.08
C ASN A 200 13.86 9.23 -20.77
N GLU A 201 14.97 9.94 -20.51
CA GLU A 201 15.06 10.87 -19.40
C GLU A 201 14.24 12.14 -19.69
N GLU A 202 13.23 12.43 -18.85
CA GLU A 202 12.37 13.59 -18.98
C GLU A 202 12.14 14.32 -17.65
N GLU A 203 11.53 15.51 -17.74
CA GLU A 203 11.21 16.31 -16.56
C GLU A 203 9.90 15.87 -15.91
N PHE A 204 9.94 15.69 -14.59
CA PHE A 204 8.78 15.52 -13.72
C PHE A 204 8.66 16.74 -12.80
N THR A 205 7.50 17.37 -12.76
CA THR A 205 7.21 18.55 -11.93
C THR A 205 6.64 18.10 -10.59
N LYS A 206 7.37 18.34 -9.50
CA LYS A 206 6.93 17.99 -8.15
C LYS A 206 5.79 18.88 -7.65
N ALA A 207 5.16 18.52 -6.54
CA ALA A 207 4.07 19.30 -5.92
C ALA A 207 4.47 20.74 -5.54
N ASN A 208 5.75 20.99 -5.26
CA ASN A 208 6.30 22.32 -4.96
C ASN A 208 6.75 23.10 -6.21
N ASN A 209 6.39 22.65 -7.42
CA ASN A 209 6.79 23.16 -8.72
C ASN A 209 8.29 23.04 -9.07
N SER A 210 9.11 22.42 -8.22
CA SER A 210 10.47 22.07 -8.61
C SER A 210 10.46 20.90 -9.61
N LYS A 211 11.50 20.79 -10.41
CA LYS A 211 11.63 19.76 -11.43
C LYS A 211 12.67 18.72 -11.03
N MET A 212 12.45 17.50 -11.45
CA MET A 212 13.42 16.41 -11.35
C MET A 212 13.45 15.62 -12.66
N LYS A 213 14.55 14.90 -12.88
CA LYS A 213 14.68 13.97 -14.01
C LYS A 213 14.15 12.61 -13.63
N VAL A 214 13.37 12.00 -14.53
CA VAL A 214 12.80 10.66 -14.38
C VAL A 214 12.98 9.91 -15.69
N GLU A 215 12.96 8.59 -15.61
CA GLU A 215 12.93 7.72 -16.79
C GLU A 215 11.48 7.50 -17.20
N MET A 216 11.08 8.14 -18.30
CA MET A 216 9.73 8.16 -18.83
C MET A 216 9.58 7.11 -19.92
N MET A 217 8.72 6.13 -19.70
CA MET A 217 8.33 5.11 -20.67
C MET A 217 7.27 5.67 -21.62
N HIS A 218 7.37 5.39 -22.92
CA HIS A 218 6.41 5.84 -23.93
C HIS A 218 5.81 4.66 -24.68
N GLN A 219 4.50 4.72 -24.92
CA GLN A 219 3.78 3.73 -25.70
C GLN A 219 2.58 4.34 -26.42
N VAL A 220 2.32 3.87 -27.63
CA VAL A 220 1.11 4.19 -28.40
C VAL A 220 0.20 2.98 -28.38
N TYR A 221 -0.92 3.11 -27.71
CA TYR A 221 -1.94 2.06 -27.65
C TYR A 221 -2.97 2.25 -28.74
N LYS A 222 -3.12 1.23 -29.58
CA LYS A 222 -4.19 1.08 -30.57
C LYS A 222 -5.27 0.11 -30.09
N TYR A 223 -4.99 -0.62 -29.00
CA TYR A 223 -5.84 -1.59 -28.32
C TYR A 223 -5.44 -1.65 -26.86
N ASP A 224 -6.20 -2.36 -26.06
CA ASP A 224 -5.88 -2.77 -24.67
C ASP A 224 -5.67 -1.64 -23.65
N ALA A 225 -5.86 -0.38 -24.02
CA ALA A 225 -5.84 0.73 -23.07
C ALA A 225 -7.17 1.46 -23.05
N GLU A 226 -7.59 1.91 -21.88
CA GLU A 226 -8.82 2.65 -21.69
C GLU A 226 -8.51 4.03 -21.08
N TYR A 227 -8.98 5.10 -21.69
CA TYR A 227 -8.80 6.46 -21.20
C TYR A 227 -9.99 6.90 -20.37
N ILE A 228 -9.71 7.52 -19.24
CA ILE A 228 -10.68 8.08 -18.29
C ILE A 228 -10.58 9.61 -18.31
N LYS A 229 -11.73 10.29 -18.35
CA LYS A 229 -11.78 11.73 -18.17
C LYS A 229 -13.11 12.17 -17.61
N ASN A 230 -13.07 12.94 -16.54
CA ASN A 230 -14.21 13.66 -15.99
C ASN A 230 -13.78 15.07 -15.49
N ASP A 231 -14.64 15.75 -14.72
CA ASP A 231 -14.36 17.09 -14.24
C ASP A 231 -13.26 17.16 -13.17
N GLU A 232 -12.96 16.04 -12.48
CA GLU A 232 -12.02 16.00 -11.37
C GLU A 232 -10.66 15.37 -11.75
N VAL A 233 -10.64 14.46 -12.74
CA VAL A 233 -9.47 13.63 -13.03
C VAL A 233 -9.38 13.22 -14.50
N GLU A 234 -8.17 13.02 -14.97
CA GLU A 234 -7.82 12.36 -16.23
C GLU A 234 -6.99 11.11 -15.90
N GLY A 235 -7.14 10.03 -16.65
CA GLY A 235 -6.45 8.79 -16.30
C GLY A 235 -6.38 7.75 -17.42
N ILE A 236 -5.69 6.66 -17.10
CA ILE A 236 -5.46 5.52 -17.98
C ILE A 236 -5.75 4.22 -17.23
N ILE A 237 -6.33 3.25 -17.91
CA ILE A 237 -6.40 1.86 -17.46
C ILE A 237 -5.58 1.02 -18.40
N LEU A 238 -4.63 0.28 -17.84
CA LEU A 238 -3.79 -0.67 -18.58
C LEU A 238 -4.03 -2.08 -18.03
N PRO A 239 -4.46 -3.03 -18.86
CA PRO A 239 -4.62 -4.42 -18.44
C PRO A 239 -3.24 -5.08 -18.27
N TYR A 240 -3.16 -5.98 -17.31
CA TYR A 240 -2.11 -6.99 -17.26
C TYR A 240 -2.51 -8.22 -18.07
N GLU A 241 -1.56 -9.11 -18.37
CA GLU A 241 -1.85 -10.40 -19.01
C GLU A 241 -2.93 -11.15 -18.23
N GLU A 242 -4.00 -11.55 -18.92
CA GLU A 242 -5.07 -12.35 -18.32
C GLU A 242 -4.59 -13.75 -17.99
N GLU A 243 -4.98 -14.26 -16.83
CA GLU A 243 -4.73 -15.64 -16.46
C GLU A 243 -5.87 -16.19 -15.59
N ASN A 244 -6.35 -17.38 -15.92
CA ASN A 244 -7.39 -18.10 -15.17
C ASN A 244 -8.68 -17.28 -14.95
N ASN A 245 -9.11 -16.50 -15.92
CA ASN A 245 -10.25 -15.57 -15.86
C ASN A 245 -10.09 -14.48 -14.77
N LYS A 246 -8.87 -14.19 -14.33
CA LYS A 246 -8.54 -13.06 -13.47
C LYS A 246 -7.97 -11.94 -14.32
N ASN A 247 -8.57 -10.78 -14.20
CA ASN A 247 -8.27 -9.62 -15.01
C ASN A 247 -7.73 -8.50 -14.09
N LEU A 248 -6.42 -8.47 -13.89
CA LEU A 248 -5.79 -7.38 -13.18
C LEU A 248 -5.60 -6.17 -14.10
N GLU A 249 -5.75 -4.99 -13.55
CA GLU A 249 -5.52 -3.75 -14.26
C GLU A 249 -4.82 -2.71 -13.37
N PHE A 250 -3.92 -1.96 -13.99
CA PHE A 250 -3.35 -0.75 -13.43
C PHE A 250 -4.25 0.42 -13.82
N VAL A 251 -4.55 1.28 -12.86
CA VAL A 251 -5.31 2.51 -13.07
C VAL A 251 -4.45 3.68 -12.62
N GLY A 252 -3.97 4.49 -13.55
CA GLY A 252 -3.25 5.72 -13.26
C GLY A 252 -4.19 6.93 -13.37
N LEU A 253 -4.14 7.84 -12.40
CA LEU A 253 -5.04 8.98 -12.30
C LEU A 253 -4.26 10.29 -12.09
N LEU A 254 -4.49 11.27 -12.93
CA LEU A 254 -3.96 12.63 -12.85
C LEU A 254 -5.04 13.59 -12.37
N PRO A 255 -5.13 13.89 -11.07
CA PRO A 255 -6.09 14.85 -10.54
C PRO A 255 -5.89 16.24 -11.12
N LYS A 256 -7.00 16.99 -11.32
CA LYS A 256 -6.99 18.41 -11.68
C LYS A 256 -6.71 19.30 -10.47
N THR A 257 -6.99 18.81 -9.27
CA THR A 257 -6.62 19.41 -7.98
C THR A 257 -5.32 18.80 -7.46
N SER A 258 -4.92 19.08 -6.22
CA SER A 258 -3.82 18.34 -5.59
C SER A 258 -4.21 16.88 -5.39
N VAL A 259 -3.20 15.97 -5.37
CA VAL A 259 -3.41 14.55 -5.08
C VAL A 259 -4.11 14.36 -3.73
N ASP A 260 -3.67 15.09 -2.70
CA ASP A 260 -4.26 15.00 -1.36
C ASP A 260 -5.74 15.46 -1.34
N ASP A 261 -6.07 16.56 -2.02
CA ASP A 261 -7.46 17.03 -2.10
C ASP A 261 -8.34 16.06 -2.87
N TYR A 262 -7.84 15.50 -3.96
CA TYR A 262 -8.56 14.48 -4.73
C TYR A 262 -8.88 13.25 -3.85
N ILE A 263 -7.90 12.73 -3.12
CA ILE A 263 -8.10 11.57 -2.24
C ILE A 263 -9.06 11.91 -1.10
N ASN A 264 -8.94 13.08 -0.47
CA ASN A 264 -9.84 13.50 0.61
C ASN A 264 -11.30 13.63 0.16
N ASN A 265 -11.52 13.97 -1.11
CA ASN A 265 -12.85 14.08 -1.71
C ASN A 265 -13.35 12.79 -2.39
N LEU A 266 -12.55 11.71 -2.36
CA LEU A 266 -12.93 10.43 -2.95
C LEU A 266 -14.12 9.82 -2.18
N THR A 267 -15.07 9.25 -2.91
CA THR A 267 -16.21 8.48 -2.37
C THR A 267 -16.36 7.19 -3.14
N PRO A 268 -17.10 6.18 -2.62
CA PRO A 268 -17.36 4.95 -3.37
C PRO A 268 -18.00 5.22 -4.73
N ASP A 269 -18.95 6.15 -4.80
CA ASP A 269 -19.63 6.50 -6.05
C ASP A 269 -18.67 7.13 -7.06
N LYS A 270 -17.84 8.10 -6.62
CA LYS A 270 -16.82 8.72 -7.48
C LYS A 270 -15.82 7.71 -8.00
N LEU A 271 -15.38 6.77 -7.17
CA LEU A 271 -14.48 5.71 -7.59
C LEU A 271 -15.14 4.78 -8.62
N ASN A 272 -16.39 4.39 -8.39
CA ASN A 272 -17.14 3.53 -9.31
C ASN A 272 -17.45 4.25 -10.64
N ASP A 273 -17.73 5.55 -10.59
CA ASP A 273 -18.05 6.36 -11.78
C ASP A 273 -16.85 6.50 -12.73
N LEU A 274 -15.60 6.39 -12.22
CA LEU A 274 -14.41 6.36 -13.08
C LEU A 274 -14.45 5.26 -14.14
N PHE A 275 -15.15 4.18 -13.88
CA PHE A 275 -15.16 3.00 -14.76
C PHE A 275 -16.38 2.95 -15.67
N LYS A 276 -17.30 3.92 -15.63
CA LYS A 276 -18.53 3.95 -16.46
C LYS A 276 -18.27 4.52 -17.85
N ASP A 277 -17.66 5.70 -17.91
CA ASP A 277 -17.46 6.43 -19.16
C ASP A 277 -15.98 6.44 -19.55
N LYS A 278 -15.59 5.45 -20.37
CA LYS A 278 -14.22 5.23 -20.82
C LYS A 278 -14.14 5.26 -22.34
N LYS A 279 -13.07 5.85 -22.87
CA LYS A 279 -12.72 5.72 -24.27
C LYS A 279 -11.72 4.59 -24.44
N ILE A 280 -12.04 3.62 -25.27
CA ILE A 280 -11.18 2.44 -25.51
C ILE A 280 -10.31 2.69 -26.71
N ALA A 281 -9.00 2.44 -26.61
CA ALA A 281 -8.08 2.51 -27.71
C ALA A 281 -8.52 1.58 -28.85
N SER A 282 -8.43 2.06 -30.09
CA SER A 282 -8.86 1.36 -31.29
C SER A 282 -8.12 1.89 -32.51
N ASN A 283 -8.32 1.29 -33.67
CA ASN A 283 -7.77 1.81 -34.94
C ASN A 283 -8.18 3.28 -35.25
N LYS A 284 -9.30 3.77 -34.65
CA LYS A 284 -9.79 5.14 -34.82
C LYS A 284 -9.47 6.04 -33.65
N LEU A 285 -8.93 5.50 -32.55
CA LEU A 285 -8.53 6.22 -31.36
C LEU A 285 -7.23 5.68 -30.83
N HIS A 286 -6.15 6.42 -31.00
CA HIS A 286 -4.85 6.08 -30.42
C HIS A 286 -4.67 6.79 -29.10
N ILE A 287 -4.16 6.08 -28.09
CA ILE A 287 -3.78 6.65 -26.78
C ILE A 287 -2.26 6.67 -26.68
N ILE A 288 -1.72 7.88 -26.66
CA ILE A 288 -0.27 8.12 -26.51
C ILE A 288 0.00 8.36 -25.03
N LEU A 289 0.67 7.39 -24.40
CA LEU A 289 0.96 7.38 -22.97
C LEU A 289 2.42 7.67 -22.69
N SER A 290 2.67 8.54 -21.72
CA SER A 290 3.96 8.71 -21.06
C SER A 290 3.81 8.44 -19.56
N LEU A 291 4.47 7.41 -19.05
CA LEU A 291 4.40 6.97 -17.65
C LEU A 291 5.81 6.76 -17.09
N PRO A 292 6.21 7.40 -15.97
CA PRO A 292 7.52 7.14 -15.42
C PRO A 292 7.62 5.71 -14.87
N ARG A 293 8.76 5.03 -15.06
CA ARG A 293 9.05 3.85 -14.27
C ARG A 293 9.45 4.27 -12.87
N PHE A 294 9.05 3.50 -11.87
CA PHE A 294 9.34 3.82 -10.48
C PHE A 294 9.41 2.57 -9.61
N THR A 295 10.17 2.69 -8.53
CA THR A 295 10.22 1.69 -7.45
C THR A 295 10.28 2.40 -6.13
N TYR A 296 9.52 1.94 -5.16
CA TYR A 296 9.67 2.34 -3.76
C TYR A 296 9.05 1.31 -2.84
N ASP A 297 9.54 1.27 -1.62
CA ASP A 297 8.93 0.58 -0.50
C ASP A 297 8.27 1.58 0.45
N TYR A 298 7.23 1.13 1.12
CA TYR A 298 6.49 1.93 2.07
C TYR A 298 6.16 1.10 3.31
N ASN A 299 6.36 1.73 4.46
CA ASN A 299 5.97 1.19 5.75
C ASN A 299 5.09 2.21 6.46
N VAL A 300 3.87 1.82 6.84
CA VAL A 300 2.97 2.67 7.62
C VAL A 300 3.57 2.83 9.02
N LYS A 301 4.04 4.05 9.34
CA LYS A 301 4.81 4.31 10.58
C LYS A 301 4.04 4.06 11.87
N ASP A 302 2.74 4.35 11.86
CA ASP A 302 1.84 4.20 13.00
C ASP A 302 0.57 3.48 12.53
N PHE A 303 0.73 2.21 12.17
CA PHE A 303 -0.39 1.45 11.61
C PHE A 303 -1.49 1.21 12.64
N ILE A 304 -1.15 1.02 13.92
CA ILE A 304 -2.12 0.97 15.02
C ILE A 304 -2.91 2.28 15.09
N GLY A 305 -2.25 3.44 15.01
CA GLY A 305 -2.93 4.73 14.97
C GLY A 305 -3.86 4.92 13.78
N VAL A 306 -3.51 4.38 12.62
CA VAL A 306 -4.39 4.32 11.44
C VAL A 306 -5.65 3.50 11.75
N LEU A 307 -5.51 2.30 12.28
CA LEU A 307 -6.64 1.41 12.61
C LEU A 307 -7.51 1.98 13.75
N LYS A 308 -6.90 2.61 14.76
CA LYS A 308 -7.63 3.34 15.82
C LYS A 308 -8.44 4.51 15.25
N THR A 309 -7.90 5.24 14.28
CA THR A 309 -8.62 6.32 13.58
C THR A 309 -9.82 5.80 12.80
N MET A 310 -9.71 4.60 12.22
CA MET A 310 -10.83 3.92 11.56
C MET A 310 -11.90 3.42 12.52
N GLY A 311 -11.60 3.28 13.81
CA GLY A 311 -12.56 2.88 14.84
C GLY A 311 -12.24 1.58 15.56
N ILE A 312 -11.16 0.87 15.22
CA ILE A 312 -10.69 -0.32 15.96
C ILE A 312 -9.81 0.16 17.10
N LYS A 313 -10.28 0.08 18.34
CA LYS A 313 -9.60 0.62 19.54
C LYS A 313 -9.30 -0.48 20.56
N ASP A 314 -10.30 -1.24 20.94
CA ASP A 314 -10.20 -2.24 21.99
C ASP A 314 -9.15 -3.31 21.67
N ALA A 315 -9.00 -3.72 20.41
CA ALA A 315 -8.00 -4.70 20.00
C ALA A 315 -6.56 -4.33 20.40
N PHE A 316 -6.27 -3.04 20.60
CA PHE A 316 -4.96 -2.48 20.94
C PHE A 316 -4.85 -1.98 22.38
N ASP A 317 -5.80 -2.33 23.21
CA ASP A 317 -5.86 -1.93 24.62
C ASP A 317 -5.68 -3.17 25.51
N GLU A 318 -4.72 -3.14 26.44
CA GLU A 318 -4.37 -4.28 27.27
C GLU A 318 -5.50 -4.72 28.22
N ASP A 319 -6.40 -3.79 28.60
CA ASP A 319 -7.50 -4.05 29.51
C ASP A 319 -8.80 -4.41 28.78
N LEU A 320 -9.04 -3.85 27.58
CA LEU A 320 -10.30 -3.93 26.84
C LEU A 320 -10.31 -5.00 25.74
N ALA A 321 -9.14 -5.41 25.23
CA ALA A 321 -9.05 -6.41 24.18
C ALA A 321 -9.69 -7.74 24.60
N ASN A 322 -10.43 -8.36 23.70
CA ASN A 322 -11.06 -9.64 23.92
C ASN A 322 -10.80 -10.60 22.77
N PHE A 323 -9.76 -11.43 22.93
CA PHE A 323 -9.35 -12.47 21.98
C PHE A 323 -9.56 -13.90 22.52
N LYS A 324 -10.56 -14.08 23.40
CA LYS A 324 -10.87 -15.39 24.02
C LYS A 324 -11.29 -16.47 23.02
N LYS A 325 -11.67 -16.12 21.80
CA LYS A 325 -11.91 -17.11 20.73
C LYS A 325 -10.63 -17.56 20.05
N MET A 326 -9.53 -16.82 20.21
CA MET A 326 -8.22 -17.13 19.65
C MET A 326 -7.40 -18.01 20.62
N ILE A 327 -7.31 -17.58 21.87
CA ILE A 327 -6.42 -18.18 22.89
C ILE A 327 -7.07 -18.08 24.28
N GLU A 328 -6.75 -19.03 25.16
CA GLU A 328 -7.22 -19.05 26.56
C GLU A 328 -6.04 -19.19 27.52
N ILE A 329 -5.57 -18.04 28.00
CA ILE A 329 -4.56 -17.93 29.05
C ILE A 329 -5.08 -17.02 30.15
N LYS A 330 -4.32 -16.95 31.26
CA LYS A 330 -4.74 -16.18 32.44
C LYS A 330 -4.67 -14.67 32.19
N GLU A 331 -3.62 -14.25 31.53
CA GLU A 331 -3.34 -12.86 31.17
C GLU A 331 -4.23 -12.43 29.99
N ASN A 332 -4.58 -11.14 29.93
CA ASN A 332 -5.29 -10.63 28.78
C ASN A 332 -4.33 -10.51 27.57
N VAL A 333 -4.83 -10.79 26.38
CA VAL A 333 -4.06 -10.72 25.13
C VAL A 333 -4.59 -9.60 24.26
N TYR A 334 -3.70 -8.74 23.80
CA TYR A 334 -4.01 -7.61 22.93
C TYR A 334 -3.00 -7.51 21.78
N VAL A 335 -3.32 -6.71 20.76
CA VAL A 335 -2.41 -6.46 19.64
C VAL A 335 -1.43 -5.36 20.00
N GLY A 336 -0.24 -5.73 20.46
CA GLY A 336 0.82 -4.79 20.83
C GLY A 336 1.58 -4.21 19.64
N GLU A 337 1.62 -4.91 18.51
CA GLU A 337 2.30 -4.47 17.29
C GLU A 337 1.46 -4.79 16.05
N ALA A 338 1.39 -3.86 15.12
CA ALA A 338 0.81 -4.04 13.81
C ALA A 338 1.68 -3.37 12.75
N VAL A 339 2.05 -4.10 11.72
CA VAL A 339 2.93 -3.63 10.65
C VAL A 339 2.25 -3.84 9.29
N HIS A 340 2.28 -2.80 8.46
CA HIS A 340 1.90 -2.90 7.06
C HIS A 340 3.03 -2.35 6.19
N LYS A 341 3.73 -3.26 5.53
CA LYS A 341 4.85 -2.95 4.65
C LYS A 341 4.56 -3.46 3.24
N THR A 342 4.82 -2.60 2.27
CA THR A 342 4.60 -2.88 0.84
C THR A 342 5.78 -2.44 0.02
N LYS A 343 5.95 -3.03 -1.16
CA LYS A 343 6.92 -2.61 -2.18
C LYS A 343 6.29 -2.71 -3.55
N ILE A 344 6.63 -1.78 -4.43
CA ILE A 344 6.27 -1.81 -5.84
C ILE A 344 7.50 -1.55 -6.69
N GLU A 345 7.57 -2.26 -7.81
CA GLU A 345 8.49 -2.04 -8.92
C GLU A 345 7.66 -2.02 -10.20
N LEU A 346 7.53 -0.86 -10.83
CA LEU A 346 6.78 -0.69 -12.07
C LEU A 346 7.74 -0.27 -13.17
N ASN A 347 7.77 -1.03 -14.26
CA ASN A 347 8.67 -0.85 -15.38
C ASN A 347 8.00 -1.20 -16.72
N GLU A 348 8.79 -1.23 -17.79
CA GLU A 348 8.37 -1.48 -19.17
C GLU A 348 7.64 -2.82 -19.33
N MET A 349 7.98 -3.83 -18.54
CA MET A 349 7.44 -5.19 -18.64
C MET A 349 6.17 -5.40 -17.81
N GLY A 350 5.95 -4.60 -16.77
CA GLY A 350 4.84 -4.78 -15.85
C GLY A 350 5.12 -4.27 -14.44
N THR A 351 4.44 -4.88 -13.46
CA THR A 351 4.70 -4.65 -12.05
C THR A 351 5.48 -5.83 -11.49
N LYS A 352 6.74 -5.59 -11.09
CA LYS A 352 7.78 -6.58 -10.76
C LYS A 352 7.90 -7.70 -11.78
N ALA A 353 8.02 -7.40 -13.05
CA ALA A 353 8.30 -8.39 -14.07
C ALA A 353 9.81 -8.71 -14.13
N ALA A 354 10.17 -9.98 -13.93
CA ALA A 354 11.48 -10.48 -14.34
C ALA A 354 11.54 -10.46 -15.87
N ALA A 355 12.63 -9.93 -16.44
CA ALA A 355 12.79 -9.77 -17.88
C ALA A 355 12.74 -11.14 -18.60
N VAL A 356 11.70 -11.34 -19.40
CA VAL A 356 11.66 -12.36 -20.45
C VAL A 356 11.33 -11.64 -21.73
N THR A 357 12.28 -11.60 -22.64
CA THR A 357 12.14 -10.92 -23.93
C THR A 357 11.33 -11.81 -24.88
N TYR A 358 10.18 -11.31 -25.37
CA TYR A 358 9.42 -11.93 -26.44
C TYR A 358 9.48 -11.04 -27.69
N PHE A 359 10.02 -11.57 -28.80
CA PHE A 359 10.01 -10.89 -30.09
C PHE A 359 8.82 -11.38 -30.90
N GLY A 360 7.77 -10.57 -31.02
CA GLY A 360 6.73 -10.78 -32.04
C GLY A 360 7.16 -10.15 -33.35
N MET A 361 7.39 -10.97 -34.41
CA MET A 361 7.59 -10.44 -35.75
C MET A 361 6.25 -10.19 -36.41
N PHE A 362 5.94 -8.93 -36.71
CA PHE A 362 4.73 -8.56 -37.46
C PHE A 362 5.06 -8.27 -38.91
N LYS A 363 4.22 -8.77 -39.81
CA LYS A 363 4.31 -8.46 -41.24
C LYS A 363 3.81 -7.02 -41.44
N ALA A 364 4.66 -6.15 -41.98
CA ALA A 364 4.24 -4.83 -42.42
C ALA A 364 3.24 -4.99 -43.56
N THR A 365 1.97 -4.78 -43.33
CA THR A 365 0.96 -4.53 -44.36
C THR A 365 0.83 -3.02 -44.47
N ALA A 366 1.02 -2.48 -45.68
CA ALA A 366 0.69 -1.10 -45.97
C ALA A 366 -0.81 -0.91 -45.72
N MET A 367 -1.18 -0.36 -44.55
CA MET A 367 -2.53 0.08 -44.30
C MET A 367 -2.69 1.47 -44.90
N LEU A 368 -3.81 1.68 -45.58
CA LEU A 368 -4.27 3.03 -45.89
C LEU A 368 -4.38 3.79 -44.57
N GLU A 369 -3.83 4.99 -44.49
CA GLU A 369 -3.98 5.88 -43.32
C GLU A 369 -5.46 6.20 -43.16
N GLU A 370 -6.13 5.53 -42.23
CA GLU A 370 -7.45 5.93 -41.78
C GLU A 370 -7.25 7.10 -40.82
N ASP A 371 -8.08 8.14 -40.91
CA ASP A 371 -8.11 9.23 -39.95
C ASP A 371 -8.43 8.69 -38.56
N TYR A 372 -7.56 8.96 -37.58
CA TYR A 372 -7.74 8.57 -36.18
C TYR A 372 -7.61 9.77 -35.22
N GLU A 373 -8.34 9.71 -34.10
CA GLU A 373 -8.22 10.64 -32.99
C GLU A 373 -7.01 10.25 -32.13
N GLU A 374 -6.25 11.23 -31.65
CA GLU A 374 -5.16 11.01 -30.68
C GLU A 374 -5.50 11.59 -29.32
N ILE A 375 -5.30 10.80 -28.27
CA ILE A 375 -5.35 11.26 -26.88
C ILE A 375 -3.95 11.12 -26.30
N ASN A 376 -3.39 12.26 -25.87
CA ASN A 376 -2.09 12.28 -25.20
C ASN A 376 -2.30 12.39 -23.69
N ILE A 377 -1.74 11.44 -22.91
CA ILE A 377 -1.74 11.46 -21.45
C ILE A 377 -0.31 11.30 -20.93
N LYS A 378 0.11 12.23 -20.07
CA LYS A 378 1.48 12.27 -19.56
C LYS A 378 1.54 12.41 -18.05
N PHE A 379 2.10 11.40 -17.38
CA PHE A 379 2.28 11.34 -15.93
C PHE A 379 3.58 12.04 -15.50
N ASN A 380 3.69 13.34 -15.75
CA ASN A 380 4.86 14.16 -15.45
C ASN A 380 4.68 15.12 -14.26
N LYS A 381 3.67 14.85 -13.43
CA LYS A 381 3.35 15.55 -12.18
C LYS A 381 2.77 14.55 -11.17
N PRO A 382 2.60 14.91 -9.88
CA PRO A 382 2.05 14.00 -8.89
C PRO A 382 0.75 13.33 -9.33
N PHE A 383 0.65 12.03 -9.10
CA PHE A 383 -0.49 11.22 -9.52
C PHE A 383 -0.84 10.13 -8.50
N VAL A 384 -2.04 9.60 -8.66
CA VAL A 384 -2.56 8.44 -7.91
C VAL A 384 -2.52 7.23 -8.81
N TYR A 385 -2.29 6.06 -8.25
CA TYR A 385 -2.48 4.81 -8.98
C TYR A 385 -3.11 3.73 -8.10
N MET A 386 -3.75 2.77 -8.73
CA MET A 386 -4.21 1.55 -8.08
C MET A 386 -3.98 0.34 -9.00
N ILE A 387 -3.84 -0.82 -8.37
CA ILE A 387 -3.90 -2.11 -9.04
C ILE A 387 -5.10 -2.84 -8.47
N ARG A 388 -6.02 -3.25 -9.35
CA ARG A 388 -7.25 -3.91 -8.93
C ARG A 388 -7.58 -5.14 -9.76
N GLU A 389 -8.43 -6.01 -9.24
CA GLU A 389 -9.06 -7.06 -10.02
C GLU A 389 -10.35 -6.51 -10.65
N LYS A 390 -10.43 -6.53 -11.99
CA LYS A 390 -11.46 -5.86 -12.79
C LYS A 390 -12.87 -6.35 -12.49
N ASN A 391 -13.05 -7.67 -12.34
CA ASN A 391 -14.38 -8.29 -12.23
C ASN A 391 -14.97 -8.10 -10.83
N THR A 392 -14.16 -8.15 -9.78
CA THR A 392 -14.60 -8.05 -8.39
C THR A 392 -14.51 -6.62 -7.85
N GLY A 393 -13.67 -5.78 -8.47
CA GLY A 393 -13.35 -4.44 -7.98
C GLY A 393 -12.40 -4.41 -6.78
N GLU A 394 -11.83 -5.57 -6.38
CA GLU A 394 -10.90 -5.63 -5.24
C GLU A 394 -9.64 -4.81 -5.51
N ILE A 395 -9.34 -3.85 -4.62
CA ILE A 395 -8.15 -3.00 -4.70
C ILE A 395 -7.00 -3.70 -4.02
N LEU A 396 -6.09 -4.25 -4.84
CA LEU A 396 -4.90 -4.95 -4.35
C LEU A 396 -3.84 -3.99 -3.83
N PHE A 397 -3.62 -2.91 -4.56
CA PHE A 397 -2.70 -1.84 -4.20
C PHE A 397 -3.31 -0.48 -4.51
N PHE A 398 -3.04 0.48 -3.66
CA PHE A 398 -3.34 1.89 -3.87
C PHE A 398 -2.14 2.72 -3.43
N GLY A 399 -1.70 3.65 -4.29
CA GLY A 399 -0.54 4.46 -3.99
C GLY A 399 -0.54 5.83 -4.66
N THR A 400 0.40 6.64 -4.23
CA THR A 400 0.67 7.98 -4.78
C THR A 400 2.12 8.08 -5.22
N VAL A 401 2.36 8.83 -6.28
CA VAL A 401 3.70 9.18 -6.74
C VAL A 401 3.80 10.70 -6.74
N PHE A 402 4.44 11.26 -5.73
CA PHE A 402 4.80 12.69 -5.65
C PHE A 402 6.17 12.95 -6.23
N GLU A 403 7.07 11.97 -6.08
CA GLU A 403 8.43 11.98 -6.59
C GLU A 403 8.79 10.55 -7.02
N PRO A 404 8.83 10.24 -8.33
CA PRO A 404 9.37 8.97 -8.79
C PRO A 404 10.81 8.81 -8.33
N ASN A 405 11.12 7.72 -7.63
CA ASN A 405 12.48 7.46 -7.19
C ASN A 405 13.37 7.17 -8.42
N LYS A 406 14.66 7.49 -8.31
CA LYS A 406 15.63 7.07 -9.31
C LYS A 406 15.58 5.55 -9.45
N TRP A 407 15.45 5.07 -10.67
CA TRP A 407 15.39 3.63 -10.94
C TRP A 407 16.68 2.94 -10.48
N SER A 408 16.51 1.87 -9.71
CA SER A 408 17.63 1.04 -9.22
C SER A 408 17.46 -0.44 -9.60
N GLY A 409 16.37 -0.75 -10.35
CA GLY A 409 16.11 -2.09 -10.85
C GLY A 409 16.91 -2.44 -12.10
N THR A 410 16.69 -3.63 -12.65
CA THR A 410 17.30 -4.07 -13.89
C THR A 410 16.81 -3.18 -15.04
N THR A 411 17.73 -2.60 -15.78
CA THR A 411 17.38 -1.85 -16.99
C THR A 411 16.92 -2.82 -18.05
N CYS A 412 15.80 -2.51 -18.67
CA CYS A 412 15.34 -3.18 -19.88
C CYS A 412 16.44 -3.03 -20.95
N SER A 413 16.89 -4.12 -21.55
CA SER A 413 17.80 -4.05 -22.71
C SER A 413 17.26 -4.96 -23.81
N ASN A 414 17.25 -4.45 -25.04
CA ASN A 414 16.93 -5.25 -26.22
C ASN A 414 18.10 -6.17 -26.63
N LYS A 415 19.13 -6.28 -25.78
CA LYS A 415 20.29 -7.11 -26.02
C LYS A 415 20.28 -8.29 -25.05
N ASP A 416 19.51 -9.33 -25.42
CA ASP A 416 19.87 -10.74 -25.14
C ASP A 416 18.98 -11.64 -25.98
#